data_2e899842c267e6762e29b5b225a163d7
#
_entry.id   2e899842c267e6762e29b5b225a163d7
#
_cell.length_a   1.000
_cell.length_b   1.000
_cell.length_c   1.000
_cell.angle_alpha   90.00
_cell.angle_beta   90.00
_cell.angle_gamma   90.00
#
_symmetry.space_group_name_H-M   'P 1'
#
loop_
_entity.id
_entity.type
_entity.pdbx_description
1 polymer ?
#
loop_
_entity_poly.entity_id
_entity_poly.type
_entity_poly.pdbx_seq_one_letter_code
_entity_poly.pdbx_strand_id
1 'polypeptide(L)' 'MASVVDPVNQVKADITVGPDFMSMVLFTPAEAPTVSLEPHTCIPNALNLANYKSDRDPGLIELDAGETWASWYEISASSL' A
#
# COMPACT_ATOMS: atom_id res chain seq x y z
N MET A 1 3.98 7.23 5.63
CA MET A 1 2.63 7.38 6.24
C MET A 1 1.68 8.00 5.24
N ALA A 2 0.46 7.50 5.19
CA ALA A 2 -0.61 8.08 4.41
C ALA A 2 -1.83 8.33 5.29
N SER A 3 -2.62 9.33 4.94
CA SER A 3 -3.79 9.72 5.72
C SER A 3 -5.01 9.95 4.85
N VAL A 4 -6.16 9.57 5.35
CA VAL A 4 -7.46 9.93 4.78
C VAL A 4 -8.20 10.78 5.79
N VAL A 5 -8.70 11.90 5.34
CA VAL A 5 -9.48 12.82 6.18
C VAL A 5 -10.89 12.93 5.61
N ASP A 6 -11.88 12.70 6.46
CA ASP A 6 -13.29 12.92 6.14
C ASP A 6 -13.76 14.12 6.95
N PRO A 7 -13.81 15.32 6.35
CA PRO A 7 -14.21 16.52 7.08
C PRO A 7 -15.70 16.56 7.39
N VAL A 8 -16.53 15.82 6.66
CA VAL A 8 -17.97 15.78 6.90
C VAL A 8 -18.28 15.01 8.18
N ASN A 9 -17.68 13.84 8.35
CA ASN A 9 -17.86 13.01 9.53
C ASN A 9 -16.86 13.30 10.63
N GLN A 10 -15.92 14.22 10.41
CA GLN A 10 -14.91 14.64 11.39
C GLN A 10 -14.04 13.47 11.86
N VAL A 11 -13.59 12.65 10.92
CA VAL A 11 -12.71 11.52 11.22
C VAL A 11 -11.49 11.51 10.33
N LYS A 12 -10.46 10.87 10.81
CA LYS A 12 -9.18 10.71 10.12
C LYS A 12 -8.67 9.30 10.33
N ALA A 13 -8.11 8.72 9.28
CA ALA A 13 -7.40 7.45 9.37
C ALA A 13 -5.97 7.62 8.86
N ASP A 14 -5.01 7.12 9.61
CA ASP A 14 -3.59 7.14 9.26
C ASP A 14 -3.13 5.71 9.03
N ILE A 15 -2.33 5.51 7.99
CA ILE A 15 -1.69 4.23 7.70
C ILE A 15 -0.18 4.41 7.74
N THR A 16 0.47 3.66 8.61
CA THR A 16 1.94 3.61 8.73
C THR A 16 2.39 2.22 8.32
N VAL A 17 3.48 2.15 7.56
CA VAL A 17 3.94 0.89 7.00
C VAL A 17 5.38 0.60 7.37
N GLY A 18 5.74 -0.68 7.38
CA GLY A 18 7.11 -1.13 7.57
C GLY A 18 7.97 -0.87 6.34
N PRO A 19 9.29 -1.19 6.43
CA PRO A 19 10.26 -0.77 5.43
C PRO A 19 10.13 -1.44 4.06
N ASP A 20 9.45 -2.58 3.99
CA ASP A 20 9.36 -3.34 2.75
C ASP A 20 8.22 -2.89 1.83
N PHE A 21 7.41 -1.95 2.26
CA PHE A 21 6.34 -1.39 1.44
C PHE A 21 6.90 -0.24 0.61
N MET A 22 6.69 -0.30 -0.70
CA MET A 22 7.26 0.72 -1.58
C MET A 22 6.21 1.56 -2.30
N SER A 23 4.93 1.21 -2.22
CA SER A 23 3.88 1.99 -2.87
C SER A 23 2.61 2.00 -2.06
N MET A 24 1.82 3.05 -2.26
CA MET A 24 0.49 3.20 -1.69
C MET A 24 -0.47 3.40 -2.85
N VAL A 25 -1.41 2.48 -3.01
CA VAL A 25 -2.40 2.55 -4.08
C VAL A 25 -3.67 3.18 -3.54
N LEU A 26 -4.15 4.20 -4.22
CA LEU A 26 -5.41 4.87 -3.93
C LEU A 26 -6.44 4.46 -4.98
N PHE A 27 -7.59 3.99 -4.53
CA PHE A 27 -8.67 3.61 -5.43
C PHE A 27 -9.98 4.21 -4.94
N THR A 28 -10.71 4.82 -5.87
CA THR A 28 -12.03 5.39 -5.61
C THR A 28 -13.03 4.76 -6.58
N PRO A 29 -13.87 3.81 -6.12
CA PRO A 29 -14.87 3.20 -6.99
C PRO A 29 -15.91 4.23 -7.43
N ALA A 30 -16.35 4.14 -8.69
CA ALA A 30 -17.26 5.10 -9.29
C ALA A 30 -18.68 5.05 -8.67
N GLU A 31 -19.05 3.91 -8.10
CA GLU A 31 -20.43 3.64 -7.68
C GLU A 31 -20.62 3.61 -6.15
N ALA A 32 -19.58 3.89 -5.39
CA ALA A 32 -19.64 3.85 -3.94
C ALA A 32 -18.93 5.05 -3.32
N PRO A 33 -19.50 5.65 -2.25
CA PRO A 33 -18.87 6.78 -1.55
C PRO A 33 -17.75 6.27 -0.62
N THR A 34 -16.73 5.70 -1.19
CA THR A 34 -15.65 5.09 -0.43
C THR A 34 -14.31 5.36 -1.11
N VAL A 35 -13.25 5.22 -0.35
CA VAL A 35 -11.87 5.28 -0.83
C VAL A 35 -11.11 4.09 -0.25
N SER A 36 -10.29 3.49 -1.06
CA SER A 36 -9.38 2.43 -0.63
C SER A 36 -7.95 2.95 -0.62
N LEU A 37 -7.26 2.78 0.48
CA LEU A 37 -5.82 3.01 0.58
C LEU A 37 -5.15 1.67 0.82
N GLU A 38 -4.28 1.29 -0.10
CA GLU A 38 -3.69 -0.04 -0.11
C GLU A 38 -2.17 0.04 -0.07
N PRO A 39 -1.55 -0.30 1.06
CA PRO A 39 -0.09 -0.43 1.07
C PRO A 39 0.34 -1.68 0.30
N HIS A 40 1.27 -1.51 -0.62
CA HIS A 40 1.77 -2.58 -1.47
C HIS A 40 3.28 -2.72 -1.29
N THR A 41 3.76 -3.96 -1.19
CA THR A 41 5.19 -4.23 -1.12
C THR A 41 5.86 -4.09 -2.48
N CYS A 42 5.09 -4.22 -3.55
CA CYS A 42 5.59 -4.00 -4.91
C CYS A 42 4.69 -2.99 -5.63
N ILE A 43 5.18 -2.45 -6.74
CA ILE A 43 4.37 -1.58 -7.58
C ILE A 43 3.38 -2.40 -8.40
N PRO A 44 2.26 -1.82 -8.85
CA PRO A 44 1.33 -2.51 -9.73
C PRO A 44 2.03 -3.04 -10.97
N ASN A 45 1.63 -4.23 -11.44
CA ASN A 45 2.20 -4.90 -12.61
C ASN A 45 3.67 -5.31 -12.43
N ALA A 46 4.10 -5.55 -11.20
CA ALA A 46 5.49 -5.79 -10.85
C ALA A 46 6.09 -7.01 -11.56
N LEU A 47 5.32 -8.09 -11.70
CA LEU A 47 5.81 -9.30 -12.37
C LEU A 47 6.18 -9.06 -13.83
N ASN A 48 5.38 -8.29 -14.54
CA ASN A 48 5.69 -7.92 -15.91
C ASN A 48 6.86 -6.95 -15.97
N LEU A 49 6.89 -5.98 -15.07
CA LEU A 49 7.94 -4.97 -15.04
C LEU A 49 9.31 -5.56 -14.70
N ALA A 50 9.35 -6.63 -13.91
CA ALA A 50 10.58 -7.32 -13.59
C ALA A 50 11.25 -7.98 -14.82
N ASN A 51 10.48 -8.27 -15.86
CA ASN A 51 10.97 -8.86 -17.11
C ASN A 51 11.50 -7.81 -18.10
N TYR A 52 11.25 -6.53 -17.85
CA TYR A 52 11.77 -5.46 -18.68
C TYR A 52 13.05 -4.90 -18.08
N LYS A 53 13.97 -4.46 -18.94
CA LYS A 53 15.16 -3.73 -18.50
C LYS A 53 14.72 -2.32 -18.08
N SER A 54 14.31 -2.21 -16.83
CA SER A 54 13.92 -0.95 -16.24
C SER A 54 14.92 -0.57 -15.16
N ASP A 55 15.18 0.72 -15.01
CA ASP A 55 16.01 1.23 -13.92
C ASP A 55 15.26 1.21 -12.58
N ARG A 56 13.98 0.88 -12.61
CA ARG A 56 13.16 0.80 -11.41
C ARG A 56 13.10 -0.61 -10.85
N ASP A 57 13.36 -0.72 -9.56
CA ASP A 57 13.05 -1.91 -8.79
C ASP A 57 11.53 -2.00 -8.62
N PRO A 58 10.88 -3.06 -9.13
CA PRO A 58 9.43 -3.21 -8.95
C PRO A 58 9.03 -3.63 -7.54
N GLY A 59 9.99 -3.97 -6.66
CA GLY A 59 9.72 -4.32 -5.28
C GLY A 59 9.32 -5.76 -5.04
N LEU A 60 9.62 -6.66 -5.97
CA LEU A 60 9.30 -8.06 -5.79
C LEU A 60 10.11 -8.66 -4.64
N ILE A 61 9.42 -9.41 -3.80
CA ILE A 61 10.02 -10.20 -2.73
C ILE A 61 9.99 -11.66 -3.18
N GLU A 62 11.16 -12.28 -3.26
CA GLU A 62 11.30 -13.67 -3.66
C GLU A 62 11.68 -14.52 -2.46
N LEU A 63 10.94 -15.62 -2.25
CA LEU A 63 11.20 -16.55 -1.16
C LEU A 63 11.60 -17.90 -1.73
N ASP A 64 12.74 -18.42 -1.26
CA ASP A 64 13.11 -19.80 -1.53
C ASP A 64 12.29 -20.74 -0.65
N ALA A 65 12.30 -22.02 -0.98
CA ALA A 65 11.59 -23.02 -0.21
C ALA A 65 12.03 -23.00 1.26
N GLY A 66 11.08 -22.87 2.16
CA GLY A 66 11.34 -22.82 3.60
C GLY A 66 11.65 -21.44 4.16
N GLU A 67 11.85 -20.44 3.30
CA GLU A 67 12.05 -19.07 3.77
C GLU A 67 10.73 -18.44 4.22
N THR A 68 10.83 -17.54 5.19
CA THR A 68 9.69 -16.78 5.72
C THR A 68 9.98 -15.28 5.60
N TRP A 69 8.98 -14.54 5.19
CA TRP A 69 9.03 -13.07 5.20
C TRP A 69 7.90 -12.56 6.08
N ALA A 70 8.18 -11.49 6.81
CA ALA A 70 7.19 -10.83 7.65
C ALA A 70 7.38 -9.32 7.59
N SER A 71 6.28 -8.60 7.65
CA SER A 71 6.30 -7.15 7.75
C SER A 71 5.07 -6.70 8.53
N TRP A 72 4.83 -5.40 8.55
CA TRP A 72 3.72 -4.86 9.32
C TRP A 72 3.19 -3.58 8.68
N TYR A 73 1.96 -3.29 8.93
CA TYR A 73 1.37 -1.97 8.76
C TYR A 73 0.43 -1.71 9.93
N GLU A 74 0.18 -0.44 10.19
CA GLU A 74 -0.68 -0.01 11.28
C GLU A 74 -1.70 0.99 10.76
N ILE A 75 -2.96 0.77 11.12
CA ILE A 75 -4.05 1.68 10.81
C ILE A 75 -4.55 2.27 12.11
N SER A 76 -4.61 3.59 12.16
CA SER A 76 -5.05 4.33 13.34
C SER A 76 -6.16 5.29 12.92
N ALA A 77 -7.26 5.28 13.65
CA ALA A 77 -8.39 6.15 13.40
C ALA A 77 -8.59 7.11 14.57
N SER A 78 -8.93 8.35 14.25
CA SER A 78 -9.13 9.37 15.27
C SER A 78 -10.16 10.40 14.82
N SER A 79 -10.67 11.17 15.78
CA SER A 79 -11.49 12.33 15.48
C SER A 79 -10.62 13.49 15.01
N LEU A 80 -11.18 14.30 14.17
CA LEU A 80 -10.54 15.56 13.81
C LEU A 80 -10.65 16.59 14.94
#